data_faca6c1a93e445851e93a144b9f93497
#
_entry.id   faca6c1a93e445851e93a144b9f93497
#
_cell.length_a   1.000
_cell.length_b   1.000
_cell.length_c   1.000
_cell.angle_alpha   90.00
_cell.angle_beta   90.00
_cell.angle_gamma   90.00
#
_symmetry.space_group_name_H-M   'P 1'
#
loop_
_entity.id
_entity.type
_entity.pdbx_description
1 polymer ?
#
loop_
_entity_poly.entity_id
_entity_poly.type
_entity_poly.pdbx_seq_one_letter_code
_entity_poly.pdbx_strand_id
1 'polypeptide(L)'
;MLHNREEDPVHDTVVELNKKIKAKKGVWGTYGTKTFSLPKAIVHHGCKVVGEIVKVEDGGRTLHTADGEIIQNIDAVVFSTGYKNYVSFLPEELKQTDPRNLYKHMFHPKYRDKMVWIGWARPSFGSQFPIMEMQARLFALICTGEKTIPNPAEMEKITCMDRASYLEQFEHNAHRVRSLVDYHRYMDGIAALIGCEPPLWEYFFLHFRIWLRIMYGATQATQFRLRGPGSKESLAQELLSKLPVSKPTHIVKAGLKGRVIYAFKALIPKFGFVGFKGSQNSSSPVAASRV
;
A
#
# COMPACT_ATOMS: atom_id res chain seq x y z
N MET A 1 -2.77 29.13 26.39
CA MET A 1 -1.46 29.54 25.86
C MET A 1 -1.35 29.00 24.43
N LEU A 2 -1.57 29.87 23.46
CA LEU A 2 -1.28 29.59 22.05
C LEU A 2 0.25 29.66 21.94
N HIS A 3 0.91 28.53 21.82
CA HIS A 3 2.31 28.50 21.44
C HIS A 3 2.42 29.20 20.08
N ASN A 4 3.11 30.33 20.03
CA ASN A 4 3.66 30.88 18.79
C ASN A 4 4.41 29.73 18.12
N ARG A 5 3.88 29.26 16.99
CA ARG A 5 4.65 28.40 16.09
C ARG A 5 5.75 29.30 15.54
N GLU A 6 6.99 29.03 15.91
CA GLU A 6 8.11 29.56 15.14
C GLU A 6 7.83 29.24 13.66
N GLU A 7 7.94 30.23 12.81
CA GLU A 7 7.79 30.09 11.38
C GLU A 7 8.87 29.10 10.89
N ASP A 8 8.42 27.92 10.45
CA ASP A 8 9.29 26.92 9.85
C ASP A 8 9.03 26.87 8.33
N PRO A 9 9.83 27.58 7.52
CA PRO A 9 9.65 27.66 6.07
C PRO A 9 9.68 26.29 5.39
N VAL A 10 10.42 25.34 5.94
CA VAL A 10 10.46 23.97 5.42
C VAL A 10 9.13 23.27 5.65
N HIS A 11 8.54 23.43 6.83
CA HIS A 11 7.23 22.88 7.13
C HIS A 11 6.13 23.51 6.27
N ASP A 12 6.17 24.83 6.08
CA ASP A 12 5.21 25.54 5.24
C ASP A 12 5.31 25.10 3.78
N THR A 13 6.52 24.90 3.27
CA THR A 13 6.75 24.33 1.94
C THR A 13 6.13 22.91 1.83
N VAL A 14 6.24 22.06 2.85
CA VAL A 14 5.58 20.75 2.88
C VAL A 14 4.06 20.90 2.77
N VAL A 15 3.49 21.85 3.51
CA VAL A 15 2.05 22.12 3.47
C VAL A 15 1.61 22.57 2.07
N GLU A 16 2.35 23.48 1.46
CA GLU A 16 2.07 23.98 0.12
C GLU A 16 2.17 22.87 -0.96
N LEU A 17 3.22 22.06 -0.91
CA LEU A 17 3.37 20.92 -1.81
C LEU A 17 2.20 19.92 -1.66
N ASN A 18 1.79 19.64 -0.43
CA ASN A 18 0.68 18.74 -0.15
C ASN A 18 -0.68 19.28 -0.63
N LYS A 19 -0.89 20.61 -0.63
CA LYS A 19 -2.11 21.23 -1.19
C LYS A 19 -2.26 20.96 -2.70
N LYS A 20 -1.16 20.76 -3.41
CA LYS A 20 -1.16 20.44 -4.86
C LYS A 20 -1.58 18.99 -5.14
N ILE A 21 -1.59 18.11 -4.12
CA ILE A 21 -1.98 16.72 -4.28
C ILE A 21 -3.51 16.63 -4.31
N LYS A 22 -4.07 16.40 -5.51
CA LYS A 22 -5.53 16.30 -5.74
C LYS A 22 -5.99 14.84 -5.73
N ALA A 23 -5.79 14.10 -4.64
CA ALA A 23 -6.29 12.74 -4.52
C ALA A 23 -7.70 12.72 -3.90
N LYS A 24 -8.68 12.12 -4.57
CA LYS A 24 -10.07 12.02 -4.08
C LYS A 24 -10.18 11.33 -2.73
N LYS A 25 -9.31 10.36 -2.46
CA LYS A 25 -9.25 9.61 -1.19
C LYS A 25 -8.17 10.17 -0.23
N GLY A 26 -7.72 11.41 -0.46
CA GLY A 26 -6.72 12.08 0.36
C GLY A 26 -5.42 11.26 0.48
N VAL A 27 -4.83 11.24 1.68
CA VAL A 27 -3.56 10.54 1.94
C VAL A 27 -3.62 9.04 1.64
N TRP A 28 -4.79 8.41 1.70
CA TRP A 28 -4.97 6.98 1.42
C TRP A 28 -4.94 6.64 -0.07
N GLY A 29 -5.12 7.65 -0.93
CA GLY A 29 -5.01 7.51 -2.39
C GLY A 29 -3.66 7.92 -2.95
N THR A 30 -2.69 8.30 -2.10
CA THR A 30 -1.39 8.79 -2.53
C THR A 30 -0.27 7.81 -2.20
N TYR A 31 0.80 7.90 -2.97
CA TYR A 31 2.07 7.30 -2.61
C TYR A 31 2.92 8.32 -1.86
N GLY A 32 3.01 8.14 -0.55
CA GLY A 32 3.69 9.09 0.33
C GLY A 32 5.21 9.01 0.22
N THR A 33 5.85 10.10 -0.17
CA THR A 33 7.31 10.26 -0.06
C THR A 33 7.63 10.85 1.31
N LYS A 34 8.40 10.14 2.12
CA LYS A 34 8.75 10.53 3.49
C LYS A 34 10.14 11.14 3.52
N THR A 35 10.29 12.35 2.97
CA THR A 35 11.55 13.07 3.00
C THR A 35 11.33 14.57 3.16
N PHE A 36 12.23 15.23 3.87
CA PHE A 36 12.33 16.68 3.93
C PHE A 36 13.38 17.25 2.97
N SER A 37 14.05 16.41 2.20
CA SER A 37 15.15 16.84 1.31
C SER A 37 14.67 17.82 0.24
N LEU A 38 13.55 17.53 -0.44
CA LEU A 38 12.98 18.43 -1.43
C LEU A 38 12.51 19.77 -0.83
N PRO A 39 11.70 19.81 0.25
CA PRO A 39 11.37 21.07 0.90
C PRO A 39 12.58 21.87 1.35
N LYS A 40 13.60 21.24 1.91
CA LYS A 40 14.87 21.91 2.26
C LYS A 40 15.59 22.45 1.04
N ALA A 41 15.64 21.70 -0.06
CA ALA A 41 16.27 22.17 -1.30
C ALA A 41 15.53 23.39 -1.89
N ILE A 42 14.21 23.45 -1.79
CA ILE A 42 13.41 24.61 -2.20
C ILE A 42 13.76 25.83 -1.35
N VAL A 43 13.76 25.67 -0.02
CA VAL A 43 13.97 26.79 0.92
C VAL A 43 15.41 27.29 0.91
N HIS A 44 16.40 26.40 0.93
CA HIS A 44 17.80 26.76 1.16
C HIS A 44 18.66 26.82 -0.10
N HIS A 45 18.22 26.18 -1.21
CA HIS A 45 19.04 26.05 -2.42
C HIS A 45 18.32 26.54 -3.69
N GLY A 46 17.17 27.21 -3.56
CA GLY A 46 16.45 27.77 -4.70
C GLY A 46 15.91 26.72 -5.69
N CYS A 47 15.77 25.45 -5.26
CA CYS A 47 15.19 24.40 -6.10
C CYS A 47 13.76 24.76 -6.47
N LYS A 48 13.41 24.63 -7.75
CA LYS A 48 12.04 24.89 -8.25
C LYS A 48 11.37 23.57 -8.63
N VAL A 49 10.07 23.48 -8.39
CA VAL A 49 9.21 22.40 -8.90
C VAL A 49 8.47 22.95 -10.11
N VAL A 50 8.74 22.37 -11.26
CA VAL A 50 8.16 22.78 -12.55
C VAL A 50 7.24 21.71 -13.11
N GLY A 51 6.51 22.03 -14.18
CA GLY A 51 5.64 21.09 -14.87
C GLY A 51 6.40 19.97 -15.59
N GLU A 52 5.64 19.06 -16.19
CA GLU A 52 6.19 17.96 -17.00
C GLU A 52 6.97 18.52 -18.20
N ILE A 53 8.15 17.97 -18.49
CA ILE A 53 8.96 18.34 -19.65
C ILE A 53 8.32 17.73 -20.90
N VAL A 54 7.90 18.59 -21.83
CA VAL A 54 7.22 18.18 -23.08
C VAL A 54 8.08 18.34 -24.32
N LYS A 55 9.13 19.20 -24.26
CA LYS A 55 10.03 19.43 -25.39
C LYS A 55 11.43 19.73 -24.89
N VAL A 56 12.41 19.29 -25.67
CA VAL A 56 13.86 19.54 -25.44
C VAL A 56 14.45 20.16 -26.69
N GLU A 57 15.18 21.24 -26.55
CA GLU A 57 15.85 21.98 -27.64
C GLU A 57 17.33 22.24 -27.33
N ASP A 58 18.04 22.77 -28.26
CA ASP A 58 19.47 23.18 -28.17
C ASP A 58 20.38 22.07 -27.61
N GLY A 59 20.21 20.84 -28.10
CA GLY A 59 21.01 19.71 -27.64
C GLY A 59 20.80 19.37 -26.17
N GLY A 60 19.64 19.72 -25.58
CA GLY A 60 19.30 19.45 -24.17
C GLY A 60 19.49 20.67 -23.26
N ARG A 61 19.88 21.81 -23.77
CA ARG A 61 20.14 23.03 -22.99
C ARG A 61 18.89 23.87 -22.72
N THR A 62 17.81 23.63 -23.48
CA THR A 62 16.53 24.32 -23.31
C THR A 62 15.41 23.29 -23.16
N LEU A 63 14.62 23.39 -22.05
CA LEU A 63 13.50 22.53 -21.74
C LEU A 63 12.20 23.34 -21.71
N HIS A 64 11.15 22.78 -22.31
CA HIS A 64 9.81 23.35 -22.27
C HIS A 64 8.93 22.48 -21.41
N THR A 65 8.15 23.10 -20.53
CA THR A 65 7.24 22.41 -19.64
C THR A 65 5.79 22.47 -20.14
N ALA A 66 4.97 21.55 -19.69
CA ALA A 66 3.54 21.48 -20.06
C ALA A 66 2.73 22.69 -19.58
N ASP A 67 3.19 23.40 -18.57
CA ASP A 67 2.62 24.63 -18.04
C ASP A 67 3.16 25.91 -18.71
N GLY A 68 3.99 25.76 -19.75
CA GLY A 68 4.48 26.83 -20.59
C GLY A 68 5.75 27.53 -20.08
N GLU A 69 6.40 27.03 -19.04
CA GLU A 69 7.69 27.54 -18.58
C GLU A 69 8.80 27.08 -19.54
N ILE A 70 9.76 27.95 -19.81
CA ILE A 70 10.97 27.64 -20.60
C ILE A 70 12.19 27.77 -19.71
N ILE A 71 12.92 26.67 -19.56
CA ILE A 71 14.13 26.62 -18.74
C ILE A 71 15.32 26.54 -19.63
N GLN A 72 16.20 27.55 -19.57
CA GLN A 72 17.35 27.66 -20.41
C GLN A 72 18.67 27.47 -19.66
N ASN A 73 19.77 27.31 -20.41
CA ASN A 73 21.11 27.14 -19.85
C ASN A 73 21.24 25.92 -18.93
N ILE A 74 20.65 24.82 -19.34
CA ILE A 74 20.77 23.54 -18.62
C ILE A 74 22.17 22.97 -18.83
N ASP A 75 22.87 22.69 -17.74
CA ASP A 75 24.19 22.07 -17.75
C ASP A 75 24.10 20.55 -17.64
N ALA A 76 23.13 20.03 -16.86
CA ALA A 76 22.96 18.59 -16.67
C ALA A 76 21.51 18.23 -16.44
N VAL A 77 21.11 17.06 -16.93
CA VAL A 77 19.81 16.45 -16.66
C VAL A 77 20.02 15.13 -15.92
N VAL A 78 19.43 15.01 -14.73
CA VAL A 78 19.49 13.78 -13.92
C VAL A 78 18.16 13.05 -13.99
N PHE A 79 18.16 11.87 -14.58
CA PHE A 79 16.97 11.02 -14.68
C PHE A 79 16.77 10.22 -13.41
N SER A 80 15.77 10.59 -12.61
CA SER A 80 15.32 9.85 -11.42
C SER A 80 13.93 9.25 -11.64
N THR A 81 13.67 8.76 -12.85
CA THR A 81 12.34 8.29 -13.33
C THR A 81 11.98 6.88 -12.88
N GLY A 82 12.87 6.21 -12.14
CA GLY A 82 12.67 4.84 -11.63
C GLY A 82 13.15 3.78 -12.64
N TYR A 83 12.68 2.56 -12.44
CA TYR A 83 13.12 1.38 -13.19
C TYR A 83 11.93 0.68 -13.83
N LYS A 84 12.18 -0.01 -14.93
CA LYS A 84 11.23 -0.99 -15.49
C LYS A 84 11.32 -2.30 -14.69
N ASN A 85 10.17 -2.91 -14.42
CA ASN A 85 10.13 -4.25 -13.87
C ASN A 85 10.57 -5.25 -14.96
N TYR A 86 11.86 -5.56 -14.97
CA TYR A 86 12.44 -6.49 -15.93
C TYR A 86 13.33 -7.50 -15.23
N VAL A 87 13.03 -8.77 -15.38
CA VAL A 87 13.76 -9.88 -14.75
C VAL A 87 14.40 -10.73 -15.85
N SER A 88 15.66 -10.46 -16.17
CA SER A 88 16.37 -10.95 -17.35
C SER A 88 16.48 -12.49 -17.43
N PHE A 89 16.53 -13.17 -16.28
CA PHE A 89 16.70 -14.63 -16.20
C PHE A 89 15.39 -15.42 -16.30
N LEU A 90 14.24 -14.74 -16.36
CA LEU A 90 12.95 -15.40 -16.54
C LEU A 90 12.65 -15.67 -18.03
N PRO A 91 11.77 -16.63 -18.35
CA PRO A 91 11.21 -16.78 -19.68
C PRO A 91 10.63 -15.48 -20.23
N GLU A 92 10.64 -15.29 -21.54
CA GLU A 92 10.27 -14.02 -22.18
C GLU A 92 8.91 -13.49 -21.73
N GLU A 93 7.91 -14.38 -21.61
CA GLU A 93 6.55 -14.04 -21.18
C GLU A 93 6.47 -13.56 -19.71
N LEU A 94 7.50 -13.79 -18.91
CA LEU A 94 7.55 -13.41 -17.50
C LEU A 94 8.50 -12.25 -17.20
N LYS A 95 9.39 -11.89 -18.13
CA LYS A 95 10.41 -10.85 -17.91
C LYS A 95 9.83 -9.52 -17.49
N GLN A 96 8.66 -9.16 -17.99
CA GLN A 96 7.95 -7.91 -17.70
C GLN A 96 6.60 -8.13 -17.03
N THR A 97 6.54 -9.08 -16.11
CA THR A 97 5.29 -9.38 -15.38
C THR A 97 4.77 -8.14 -14.64
N ASP A 98 3.51 -7.80 -14.88
CA ASP A 98 2.83 -6.74 -14.16
C ASP A 98 2.34 -7.27 -12.79
N PRO A 99 2.77 -6.68 -11.67
CA PRO A 99 2.29 -7.08 -10.34
C PRO A 99 0.77 -7.11 -10.20
N ARG A 100 0.06 -6.25 -10.95
CA ARG A 100 -1.41 -6.20 -10.96
C ARG A 100 -2.07 -7.41 -11.58
N ASN A 101 -1.33 -8.21 -12.35
CA ASN A 101 -1.81 -9.44 -12.98
C ASN A 101 -1.53 -10.69 -12.14
N LEU A 102 -0.85 -10.52 -10.99
CA LEU A 102 -0.57 -11.61 -10.08
C LEU A 102 -1.64 -11.71 -8.99
N TYR A 103 -2.14 -12.91 -8.73
CA TYR A 103 -2.97 -13.16 -7.56
C TYR A 103 -2.22 -12.78 -6.28
N LYS A 104 -2.79 -11.86 -5.51
CA LYS A 104 -2.15 -11.28 -4.32
C LYS A 104 -0.75 -10.67 -4.58
N HIS A 105 -0.47 -10.19 -5.78
CA HIS A 105 0.86 -9.73 -6.19
C HIS A 105 1.96 -10.79 -6.00
N MET A 106 1.58 -12.06 -5.97
CA MET A 106 2.46 -13.19 -5.67
C MET A 106 2.43 -14.27 -6.75
N PHE A 107 1.25 -14.74 -7.12
CA PHE A 107 1.12 -15.96 -7.92
C PHE A 107 0.58 -15.66 -9.32
N HIS A 108 1.28 -16.20 -10.32
CA HIS A 108 0.80 -16.16 -11.70
C HIS A 108 -0.16 -17.33 -11.94
N PRO A 109 -1.36 -17.11 -12.53
CA PRO A 109 -2.35 -18.19 -12.72
C PRO A 109 -1.82 -19.43 -13.45
N LYS A 110 -0.93 -19.25 -14.44
CA LYS A 110 -0.32 -20.35 -15.21
C LYS A 110 0.68 -21.18 -14.39
N TYR A 111 1.48 -20.54 -13.54
CA TYR A 111 2.57 -21.19 -12.80
C TYR A 111 2.19 -21.58 -11.37
N ARG A 112 1.14 -20.97 -10.83
CA ARG A 112 0.56 -21.30 -9.53
C ARG A 112 1.62 -21.36 -8.41
N ASP A 113 1.64 -22.48 -7.68
CA ASP A 113 2.54 -22.79 -6.57
C ASP A 113 3.98 -23.14 -6.99
N LYS A 114 4.24 -23.30 -8.28
CA LYS A 114 5.58 -23.58 -8.80
C LYS A 114 6.49 -22.36 -8.81
N MET A 115 5.91 -21.17 -8.78
CA MET A 115 6.66 -19.90 -8.83
C MET A 115 5.93 -18.81 -8.08
N VAL A 116 6.67 -18.05 -7.29
CA VAL A 116 6.13 -16.95 -6.51
C VAL A 116 6.99 -15.69 -6.64
N TRP A 117 6.34 -14.54 -6.65
CA TRP A 117 6.96 -13.23 -6.52
C TRP A 117 6.79 -12.74 -5.07
N ILE A 118 7.90 -12.50 -4.38
CA ILE A 118 7.91 -11.95 -3.02
C ILE A 118 8.48 -10.52 -3.08
N GLY A 119 7.82 -9.57 -2.40
CA GLY A 119 8.23 -8.18 -2.40
C GLY A 119 7.64 -7.31 -3.52
N TRP A 120 6.76 -7.87 -4.36
CA TRP A 120 6.10 -7.13 -5.45
C TRP A 120 4.80 -6.44 -5.04
N ALA A 121 4.45 -6.48 -3.76
CA ALA A 121 3.42 -5.67 -3.14
C ALA A 121 4.08 -4.52 -2.37
N ARG A 122 3.91 -3.29 -2.84
CA ARG A 122 4.50 -2.09 -2.25
C ARG A 122 3.44 -1.30 -1.49
N PRO A 123 3.57 -1.11 -0.19
CA PRO A 123 2.59 -0.33 0.54
C PRO A 123 2.68 1.16 0.19
N SER A 124 1.53 1.84 0.10
CA SER A 124 1.48 3.30 -0.02
C SER A 124 2.03 3.97 1.24
N PHE A 125 1.75 3.39 2.40
CA PHE A 125 2.30 3.75 3.71
C PHE A 125 2.72 2.47 4.45
N GLY A 126 3.75 2.55 5.27
CA GLY A 126 4.24 1.41 6.03
C GLY A 126 5.54 0.83 5.49
N SER A 127 5.93 -0.30 6.04
CA SER A 127 7.15 -1.02 5.65
C SER A 127 6.82 -2.17 4.69
N GLN A 128 7.70 -2.37 3.72
CA GLN A 128 7.60 -3.51 2.80
C GLN A 128 8.03 -4.83 3.43
N PHE A 129 8.94 -4.81 4.40
CA PHE A 129 9.45 -6.03 5.03
C PHE A 129 8.38 -6.90 5.70
N PRO A 130 7.42 -6.35 6.47
CA PRO A 130 6.31 -7.16 7.00
C PRO A 130 5.46 -7.82 5.91
N ILE A 131 5.25 -7.14 4.78
CA ILE A 131 4.55 -7.72 3.63
C ILE A 131 5.33 -8.92 3.09
N MET A 132 6.63 -8.76 2.88
CA MET A 132 7.50 -9.83 2.36
C MET A 132 7.52 -11.03 3.31
N GLU A 133 7.58 -10.81 4.62
CA GLU A 133 7.49 -11.88 5.63
C GLU A 133 6.18 -12.64 5.52
N MET A 134 5.05 -11.94 5.43
CA MET A 134 3.74 -12.58 5.32
C MET A 134 3.59 -13.36 4.02
N GLN A 135 4.09 -12.80 2.91
CA GLN A 135 4.13 -13.51 1.63
C GLN A 135 4.96 -14.79 1.71
N ALA A 136 6.16 -14.72 2.29
CA ALA A 136 7.03 -15.88 2.46
C ALA A 136 6.40 -16.96 3.35
N ARG A 137 5.73 -16.57 4.44
CA ARG A 137 4.99 -17.50 5.31
C ARG A 137 3.87 -18.21 4.56
N LEU A 138 3.07 -17.48 3.79
CA LEU A 138 2.01 -18.09 2.99
C LEU A 138 2.60 -19.09 1.98
N PHE A 139 3.67 -18.71 1.29
CA PHE A 139 4.31 -19.58 0.33
C PHE A 139 4.89 -20.84 0.98
N ALA A 140 5.54 -20.72 2.14
CA ALA A 140 6.03 -21.88 2.89
C ALA A 140 4.92 -22.88 3.23
N LEU A 141 3.75 -22.39 3.69
CA LEU A 141 2.60 -23.25 3.99
C LEU A 141 2.00 -23.92 2.76
N ILE A 142 2.12 -23.29 1.60
CA ILE A 142 1.72 -23.91 0.32
C ILE A 142 2.72 -25.01 -0.07
N CYS A 143 4.02 -24.76 0.08
CA CYS A 143 5.07 -25.75 -0.20
C CYS A 143 4.97 -26.99 0.71
N THR A 144 4.54 -26.83 1.96
CA THR A 144 4.31 -27.96 2.90
C THR A 144 2.96 -28.65 2.72
N GLY A 145 2.09 -28.13 1.83
CA GLY A 145 0.74 -28.67 1.62
C GLY A 145 -0.27 -28.30 2.70
N GLU A 146 0.11 -27.47 3.69
CA GLU A 146 -0.80 -27.02 4.74
C GLU A 146 -1.84 -26.01 4.23
N LYS A 147 -1.54 -25.32 3.14
CA LYS A 147 -2.43 -24.37 2.47
C LYS A 147 -2.43 -24.61 0.96
N THR A 148 -3.54 -24.26 0.34
CA THR A 148 -3.71 -24.34 -1.11
C THR A 148 -4.07 -22.96 -1.67
N ILE A 149 -3.72 -22.73 -2.93
CA ILE A 149 -4.16 -21.54 -3.66
C ILE A 149 -5.41 -21.89 -4.50
N PRO A 150 -6.26 -20.90 -4.82
CA PRO A 150 -7.42 -21.09 -5.66
C PRO A 150 -7.06 -21.64 -7.05
N ASN A 151 -8.04 -22.16 -7.76
CA ASN A 151 -7.85 -22.53 -9.17
C ASN A 151 -7.57 -21.28 -10.05
N PRO A 152 -7.04 -21.43 -11.26
CA PRO A 152 -6.65 -20.30 -12.10
C PRO A 152 -7.79 -19.31 -12.39
N ALA A 153 -8.99 -19.79 -12.62
CA ALA A 153 -10.15 -18.94 -12.93
C ALA A 153 -10.57 -18.08 -11.71
N GLU A 154 -10.53 -18.66 -10.53
CA GLU A 154 -10.81 -17.94 -9.29
C GLU A 154 -9.70 -16.94 -8.94
N MET A 155 -8.43 -17.33 -9.16
CA MET A 155 -7.28 -16.41 -9.02
C MET A 155 -7.46 -15.18 -9.90
N GLU A 156 -7.81 -15.38 -11.18
CA GLU A 156 -8.02 -14.28 -12.12
C GLU A 156 -9.20 -13.39 -11.73
N LYS A 157 -10.32 -13.98 -11.32
CA LYS A 157 -11.47 -13.22 -10.80
C LYS A 157 -11.09 -12.32 -9.62
N ILE A 158 -10.40 -12.87 -8.62
CA ILE A 158 -9.96 -12.10 -7.44
C ILE A 158 -8.95 -11.03 -7.85
N THR A 159 -8.02 -11.34 -8.76
CA THR A 159 -7.02 -10.39 -9.27
C THR A 159 -7.68 -9.23 -9.99
N CYS A 160 -8.71 -9.47 -10.81
CA CYS A 160 -9.48 -8.42 -11.46
C CYS A 160 -10.19 -7.49 -10.45
N MET A 161 -10.78 -8.06 -9.40
CA MET A 161 -11.43 -7.28 -8.33
C MET A 161 -10.42 -6.44 -7.55
N ASP A 162 -9.28 -7.02 -7.18
CA ASP A 162 -8.21 -6.30 -6.48
C ASP A 162 -7.65 -5.17 -7.36
N ARG A 163 -7.43 -5.43 -8.66
CA ARG A 163 -6.98 -4.42 -9.64
C ARG A 163 -7.94 -3.24 -9.73
N ALA A 164 -9.22 -3.50 -9.91
CA ALA A 164 -10.25 -2.45 -9.98
C ALA A 164 -10.26 -1.60 -8.72
N SER A 165 -10.19 -2.24 -7.55
CA SER A 165 -10.16 -1.54 -6.26
C SER A 165 -8.91 -0.67 -6.08
N TYR A 166 -7.73 -1.14 -6.51
CA TYR A 166 -6.50 -0.36 -6.42
C TYR A 166 -6.45 0.78 -7.44
N LEU A 167 -7.01 0.59 -8.64
CA LEU A 167 -7.16 1.67 -9.62
C LEU A 167 -8.04 2.78 -9.08
N GLU A 168 -9.14 2.43 -8.43
CA GLU A 168 -10.04 3.40 -7.79
C GLU A 168 -9.36 4.10 -6.60
N GLN A 169 -8.60 3.35 -5.77
CA GLN A 169 -7.98 3.90 -4.58
C GLN A 169 -6.82 4.85 -4.88
N PHE A 170 -5.93 4.46 -5.81
CA PHE A 170 -4.68 5.17 -6.08
C PHE A 170 -4.72 6.06 -7.31
N GLU A 171 -5.80 6.01 -8.08
CA GLU A 171 -6.03 6.87 -9.27
C GLU A 171 -4.79 6.87 -10.20
N HIS A 172 -4.25 8.07 -10.51
CA HIS A 172 -3.09 8.20 -11.38
C HIS A 172 -1.82 7.49 -10.85
N ASN A 173 -1.65 7.37 -9.54
CA ASN A 173 -0.52 6.64 -8.96
C ASN A 173 -0.59 5.14 -9.24
N ALA A 174 -1.78 4.58 -9.45
CA ALA A 174 -1.93 3.17 -9.80
C ALA A 174 -1.31 2.82 -11.16
N HIS A 175 -1.26 3.77 -12.08
CA HIS A 175 -0.61 3.58 -13.40
C HIS A 175 0.90 3.72 -13.32
N ARG A 176 1.42 4.61 -12.46
CA ARG A 176 2.86 4.82 -12.28
C ARG A 176 3.52 3.73 -11.47
N VAL A 177 2.89 3.32 -10.37
CA VAL A 177 3.42 2.32 -9.43
C VAL A 177 2.44 1.15 -9.33
N ARG A 178 2.56 0.22 -10.25
CA ARG A 178 1.64 -0.92 -10.38
C ARG A 178 1.69 -1.92 -9.22
N SER A 179 2.71 -1.83 -8.38
CA SER A 179 2.84 -2.65 -7.18
C SER A 179 2.16 -2.07 -5.93
N LEU A 180 1.54 -0.86 -6.01
CA LEU A 180 0.91 -0.22 -4.85
C LEU A 180 -0.24 -1.04 -4.29
N VAL A 181 -0.21 -1.21 -2.96
CA VAL A 181 -1.28 -1.84 -2.19
C VAL A 181 -1.63 -1.00 -0.96
N ASP A 182 -2.86 -1.13 -0.50
CA ASP A 182 -3.23 -0.66 0.84
C ASP A 182 -2.60 -1.60 1.88
N TYR A 183 -1.76 -1.05 2.75
CA TYR A 183 -0.98 -1.84 3.69
C TYR A 183 -1.84 -2.73 4.59
N HIS A 184 -2.84 -2.14 5.24
CA HIS A 184 -3.67 -2.87 6.20
C HIS A 184 -4.52 -3.93 5.51
N ARG A 185 -5.22 -3.54 4.46
CA ARG A 185 -6.07 -4.45 3.70
C ARG A 185 -5.27 -5.61 3.11
N TYR A 186 -4.06 -5.34 2.63
CA TYR A 186 -3.19 -6.37 2.07
C TYR A 186 -2.70 -7.34 3.15
N MET A 187 -2.20 -6.81 4.29
CA MET A 187 -1.72 -7.62 5.41
C MET A 187 -2.82 -8.50 5.99
N ASP A 188 -4.01 -7.95 6.22
CA ASP A 188 -5.17 -8.70 6.72
C ASP A 188 -5.59 -9.77 5.70
N GLY A 189 -5.56 -9.45 4.40
CA GLY A 189 -5.88 -10.42 3.35
C GLY A 189 -4.93 -11.60 3.30
N ILE A 190 -3.61 -11.38 3.47
CA ILE A 190 -2.63 -12.46 3.55
C ILE A 190 -2.76 -13.22 4.88
N ALA A 191 -3.01 -12.51 5.99
CA ALA A 191 -3.22 -13.12 7.30
C ALA A 191 -4.40 -14.10 7.30
N ALA A 192 -5.49 -13.76 6.62
CA ALA A 192 -6.64 -14.63 6.46
C ALA A 192 -6.32 -15.90 5.67
N LEU A 193 -5.50 -15.78 4.61
CA LEU A 193 -5.06 -16.95 3.84
C LEU A 193 -4.17 -17.88 4.67
N ILE A 194 -3.31 -17.32 5.50
CA ILE A 194 -2.47 -18.08 6.45
C ILE A 194 -3.32 -18.65 7.60
N GLY A 195 -4.33 -17.93 8.07
CA GLY A 195 -5.09 -18.23 9.29
C GLY A 195 -4.41 -17.68 10.55
N CYS A 196 -3.74 -16.53 10.44
CA CYS A 196 -3.01 -15.87 11.53
C CYS A 196 -3.51 -14.45 11.82
N GLU A 197 -4.77 -14.17 11.51
CA GLU A 197 -5.41 -12.92 11.88
C GLU A 197 -5.38 -12.71 13.39
N PRO A 198 -5.08 -11.49 13.88
CA PRO A 198 -5.09 -11.23 15.31
C PRO A 198 -6.46 -11.56 15.94
N PRO A 199 -6.53 -12.25 17.08
CA PRO A 199 -7.80 -12.62 17.73
C PRO A 199 -8.39 -11.42 18.47
N LEU A 200 -8.87 -10.41 17.74
CA LEU A 200 -9.26 -9.10 18.25
C LEU A 200 -10.33 -9.16 19.36
N TRP A 201 -11.30 -10.09 19.27
CA TRP A 201 -12.34 -10.24 20.29
C TRP A 201 -11.80 -10.82 21.57
N GLU A 202 -11.01 -11.86 21.48
CA GLU A 202 -10.37 -12.49 22.62
C GLU A 202 -9.49 -11.48 23.36
N TYR A 203 -8.69 -10.73 22.59
CA TYR A 203 -7.80 -9.72 23.15
C TYR A 203 -8.53 -8.51 23.72
N PHE A 204 -9.69 -8.16 23.19
CA PHE A 204 -10.52 -7.11 23.78
C PHE A 204 -10.93 -7.44 25.22
N PHE A 205 -11.32 -8.68 25.48
CA PHE A 205 -11.77 -9.10 26.81
C PHE A 205 -10.63 -9.52 27.73
N LEU A 206 -9.63 -10.22 27.23
CA LEU A 206 -8.59 -10.84 28.05
C LEU A 206 -7.29 -10.03 28.11
N HIS A 207 -6.98 -9.27 27.05
CA HIS A 207 -5.70 -8.57 26.88
C HIS A 207 -5.91 -7.15 26.33
N PHE A 208 -6.77 -6.36 26.97
CA PHE A 208 -7.23 -5.05 26.50
C PHE A 208 -6.10 -4.08 26.15
N ARG A 209 -4.99 -4.09 26.89
CA ARG A 209 -3.81 -3.23 26.59
C ARG A 209 -3.16 -3.61 25.27
N ILE A 210 -3.07 -4.89 24.93
CA ILE A 210 -2.52 -5.37 23.66
C ILE A 210 -3.50 -5.06 22.54
N TRP A 211 -4.79 -5.29 22.78
CA TRP A 211 -5.85 -4.90 21.85
C TRP A 211 -5.77 -3.42 21.45
N LEU A 212 -5.62 -2.51 22.43
CA LEU A 212 -5.43 -1.09 22.16
C LEU A 212 -4.21 -0.82 21.25
N ARG A 213 -3.12 -1.57 21.43
CA ARG A 213 -1.92 -1.42 20.61
C ARG A 213 -2.10 -1.93 19.19
N ILE A 214 -2.81 -3.04 19.02
CA ILE A 214 -3.16 -3.56 17.70
C ILE A 214 -4.08 -2.56 16.97
N MET A 215 -5.06 -2.00 17.67
CA MET A 215 -6.06 -1.11 17.08
C MET A 215 -5.54 0.31 16.80
N TYR A 216 -4.68 0.85 17.65
CA TYR A 216 -4.27 2.26 17.62
C TYR A 216 -2.75 2.45 17.53
N GLY A 217 -1.98 1.39 17.57
CA GLY A 217 -0.54 1.40 17.35
C GLY A 217 -0.16 1.27 15.88
N ALA A 218 1.14 1.25 15.61
CA ALA A 218 1.66 0.93 14.29
C ALA A 218 1.44 -0.56 13.99
N THR A 219 0.88 -0.88 12.82
CA THR A 219 0.72 -2.28 12.38
C THR A 219 2.07 -2.91 12.13
N GLN A 220 2.38 -3.94 12.91
CA GLN A 220 3.64 -4.68 12.87
C GLN A 220 3.39 -6.13 12.47
N ALA A 221 4.39 -6.78 11.86
CA ALA A 221 4.33 -8.22 11.58
C ALA A 221 4.09 -9.05 12.84
N THR A 222 4.50 -8.55 13.99
CA THR A 222 4.35 -9.18 15.31
C THR A 222 2.89 -9.50 15.65
N GLN A 223 1.92 -8.65 15.27
CA GLN A 223 0.50 -8.91 15.55
C GLN A 223 -0.03 -10.17 14.84
N PHE A 224 0.59 -10.57 13.74
CA PHE A 224 0.27 -11.79 12.99
C PHE A 224 1.03 -13.03 13.50
N ARG A 225 1.70 -12.93 14.66
CA ARG A 225 2.34 -14.02 15.40
C ARG A 225 1.60 -14.40 16.67
N LEU A 226 0.44 -13.79 16.92
CA LEU A 226 -0.39 -14.06 18.10
C LEU A 226 -1.11 -15.40 17.99
N ARG A 227 -1.42 -15.88 16.78
CA ARG A 227 -2.03 -17.20 16.56
C ARG A 227 -1.72 -17.75 15.17
N GLY A 228 -2.17 -18.99 14.91
CA GLY A 228 -2.05 -19.66 13.62
C GLY A 228 -0.68 -20.27 13.36
N PRO A 229 -0.42 -20.74 12.13
CA PRO A 229 0.84 -21.36 11.76
C PRO A 229 2.04 -20.45 12.03
N GLY A 230 3.05 -20.97 12.74
CA GLY A 230 4.24 -20.23 13.12
C GLY A 230 4.00 -19.15 14.18
N SER A 231 2.94 -19.26 15.01
CA SER A 231 2.70 -18.37 16.14
C SER A 231 3.83 -18.46 17.18
N LYS A 232 4.06 -17.32 17.83
CA LYS A 232 4.94 -17.17 19.01
C LYS A 232 4.25 -16.21 19.97
N GLU A 233 3.13 -16.64 20.51
CA GLU A 233 2.16 -15.77 21.19
C GLU A 233 2.78 -14.99 22.33
N SER A 234 3.45 -15.64 23.28
CA SER A 234 4.05 -14.98 24.46
C SER A 234 5.05 -13.89 24.04
N LEU A 235 5.94 -14.19 23.08
CA LEU A 235 6.91 -13.23 22.55
C LEU A 235 6.20 -12.09 21.80
N ALA A 236 5.18 -12.40 21.03
CA ALA A 236 4.41 -11.40 20.30
C ALA A 236 3.69 -10.45 21.25
N GLN A 237 3.08 -10.95 22.33
CA GLN A 237 2.46 -10.15 23.37
C GLN A 237 3.46 -9.24 24.08
N GLU A 238 4.63 -9.79 24.44
CA GLU A 238 5.72 -9.02 25.05
C GLU A 238 6.15 -7.87 24.15
N LEU A 239 6.47 -8.14 22.89
CA LEU A 239 6.89 -7.12 21.93
C LEU A 239 5.81 -6.07 21.67
N LEU A 240 4.56 -6.49 21.46
CA LEU A 240 3.44 -5.57 21.28
C LEU A 240 3.26 -4.68 22.52
N SER A 241 3.47 -5.21 23.73
CA SER A 241 3.35 -4.43 24.97
C SER A 241 4.36 -3.27 25.05
N LYS A 242 5.51 -3.39 24.40
CA LYS A 242 6.59 -2.40 24.36
C LYS A 242 6.46 -1.38 23.23
N LEU A 243 5.59 -1.63 22.24
CA LEU A 243 5.42 -0.71 21.11
C LEU A 243 4.78 0.61 21.54
N PRO A 244 5.22 1.75 20.99
CA PRO A 244 4.59 3.03 21.26
C PRO A 244 3.17 3.06 20.69
N VAL A 245 2.24 3.62 21.45
CA VAL A 245 0.89 3.95 20.96
C VAL A 245 0.89 5.41 20.49
N SER A 246 0.27 5.68 19.36
CA SER A 246 0.12 7.04 18.87
C SER A 246 -0.55 7.93 19.94
N LYS A 247 -0.02 9.14 20.15
CA LYS A 247 -0.62 10.09 21.09
C LYS A 247 -2.09 10.32 20.72
N PRO A 248 -3.01 10.44 21.70
CA PRO A 248 -4.45 10.66 21.46
C PRO A 248 -4.75 11.82 20.49
N THR A 249 -3.92 12.86 20.50
CA THR A 249 -4.04 14.02 19.60
C THR A 249 -3.86 13.67 18.12
N HIS A 250 -3.00 12.73 17.80
CA HIS A 250 -2.83 12.23 16.42
C HIS A 250 -4.02 11.35 16.02
N ILE A 251 -4.60 10.72 17.01
CA ILE A 251 -5.77 9.88 16.86
C ILE A 251 -7.01 10.72 16.52
N VAL A 252 -7.26 11.81 17.19
CA VAL A 252 -8.41 12.70 16.95
C VAL A 252 -8.37 13.35 15.56
N LYS A 253 -7.19 13.71 15.06
CA LYS A 253 -7.02 14.34 13.73
C LYS A 253 -7.24 13.40 12.54
N ALA A 254 -7.12 12.08 12.71
CA ALA A 254 -7.34 11.11 11.63
C ALA A 254 -8.82 10.72 11.42
N GLY A 255 -9.73 11.53 11.89
CA GLY A 255 -11.17 11.43 11.63
C GLY A 255 -11.89 10.33 12.44
N LEU A 256 -12.75 10.76 13.34
CA LEU A 256 -13.60 9.88 14.18
C LEU A 256 -14.37 8.84 13.34
N LYS A 257 -14.79 9.19 12.12
CA LYS A 257 -15.49 8.29 11.19
C LYS A 257 -14.68 7.06 10.77
N GLY A 258 -13.40 7.21 10.42
CA GLY A 258 -12.56 6.08 10.00
C GLY A 258 -12.30 5.09 11.13
N ARG A 259 -12.28 5.56 12.37
CA ARG A 259 -12.02 4.76 13.58
C ARG A 259 -13.22 4.04 14.10
N VAL A 260 -14.36 4.72 14.11
CA VAL A 260 -15.65 4.07 14.44
C VAL A 260 -15.89 2.95 13.42
N ILE A 261 -15.61 3.17 12.13
CA ILE A 261 -15.76 2.13 11.11
C ILE A 261 -14.74 1.00 11.32
N TYR A 262 -13.49 1.28 11.69
CA TYR A 262 -12.49 0.23 11.93
C TYR A 262 -12.77 -0.51 13.25
N ALA A 263 -13.11 0.20 14.32
CA ALA A 263 -13.56 -0.40 15.58
C ALA A 263 -14.86 -1.21 15.40
N PHE A 264 -15.80 -0.71 14.60
CA PHE A 264 -17.05 -1.43 14.29
C PHE A 264 -16.78 -2.66 13.42
N LYS A 265 -15.88 -2.58 12.45
CA LYS A 265 -15.42 -3.74 11.66
C LYS A 265 -14.69 -4.77 12.51
N ALA A 266 -13.93 -4.35 13.51
CA ALA A 266 -13.28 -5.22 14.47
C ALA A 266 -14.27 -5.83 15.47
N LEU A 267 -15.33 -5.09 15.80
CA LEU A 267 -16.42 -5.54 16.68
C LEU A 267 -17.40 -6.51 16.02
N ILE A 268 -17.45 -6.59 14.70
CA ILE A 268 -18.32 -7.51 13.97
C ILE A 268 -17.46 -8.35 13.02
N PRO A 269 -16.94 -9.52 13.47
CA PRO A 269 -16.01 -10.36 12.70
C PRO A 269 -16.50 -10.73 11.30
N LYS A 270 -17.83 -10.76 11.10
CA LYS A 270 -18.44 -11.00 9.78
C LYS A 270 -18.40 -9.82 8.83
N PHE A 271 -18.17 -8.59 9.31
CA PHE A 271 -18.12 -7.38 8.47
C PHE A 271 -16.73 -7.01 7.98
N GLY A 272 -15.66 -7.51 8.59
CA GLY A 272 -14.27 -7.27 8.18
C GLY A 272 -13.92 -7.88 6.82
N PHE A 273 -14.72 -8.83 6.36
CA PHE A 273 -14.45 -9.63 5.16
C PHE A 273 -15.52 -9.57 4.07
N VAL A 274 -16.54 -8.74 4.20
CA VAL A 274 -17.61 -8.63 3.18
C VAL A 274 -17.08 -8.16 1.82
N GLY A 275 -15.87 -7.64 1.75
CA GLY A 275 -15.21 -7.37 0.47
C GLY A 275 -14.66 -8.62 -0.24
N PHE A 276 -14.65 -9.79 0.41
CA PHE A 276 -14.07 -11.02 -0.13
C PHE A 276 -15.07 -12.18 -0.31
N LYS A 277 -16.25 -12.12 0.27
CA LYS A 277 -17.33 -13.00 -0.15
C LYS A 277 -18.05 -12.31 -1.30
N GLY A 278 -17.77 -12.78 -2.51
CA GLY A 278 -18.51 -12.37 -3.68
C GLY A 278 -20.01 -12.40 -3.38
N SER A 279 -20.69 -11.31 -3.67
CA SER A 279 -22.13 -11.27 -3.78
C SER A 279 -22.57 -12.38 -4.75
N GLN A 280 -22.92 -13.51 -4.19
CA GLN A 280 -23.86 -14.39 -4.86
C GLN A 280 -25.22 -13.76 -4.63
N ASN A 281 -25.69 -13.07 -5.60
CA ASN A 281 -27.05 -12.85 -6.06
C ASN A 281 -27.25 -11.44 -6.59
N SER A 282 -27.14 -11.30 -7.88
CA SER A 282 -28.19 -10.70 -8.70
C SER A 282 -27.84 -10.94 -10.17
N SER A 283 -28.45 -11.96 -10.70
CA SER A 283 -28.67 -12.16 -12.12
C SER A 283 -29.45 -10.98 -12.70
N SER A 284 -28.83 -10.22 -13.60
CA SER A 284 -29.54 -9.49 -14.64
C SER A 284 -28.62 -9.40 -15.85
N PRO A 285 -29.08 -9.86 -17.03
CA PRO A 285 -28.27 -9.84 -18.24
C PRO A 285 -28.23 -8.43 -18.79
N VAL A 286 -27.06 -7.85 -18.91
CA VAL A 286 -26.88 -6.66 -19.74
C VAL A 286 -26.57 -7.14 -21.16
N ALA A 287 -27.48 -6.78 -22.03
CA ALA A 287 -27.49 -7.04 -23.44
C ALA A 287 -26.20 -6.56 -24.12
N ALA A 288 -25.69 -7.39 -25.00
CA ALA A 288 -24.70 -7.02 -26.00
C ALA A 288 -25.29 -5.96 -26.94
N SER A 289 -24.66 -4.82 -27.07
CA SER A 289 -24.75 -3.97 -28.25
C SER A 289 -23.38 -3.84 -28.87
N ARG A 290 -23.30 -4.35 -30.09
CA ARG A 290 -22.20 -4.13 -31.03
C ARG A 290 -22.10 -2.63 -31.37
N VAL A 291 -20.93 -2.07 -31.35
CA VAL A 291 -20.24 -1.46 -32.51
C VAL A 291 -18.77 -1.39 -32.14
#